data_559ca1ecbb56bc6c0d556a6c24aee625
#
_entry.id   559ca1ecbb56bc6c0d556a6c24aee625
#
_cell.length_a   1.000
_cell.length_b   1.000
_cell.length_c   1.000
_cell.angle_alpha   90.00
_cell.angle_beta   90.00
_cell.angle_gamma   90.00
#
_symmetry.space_group_name_H-M   'P 1'
#
loop_
_entity.id
_entity.type
_entity.pdbx_description
1 polymer ?
#
loop_
_entity_poly.entity_id
_entity_poly.type
_entity_poly.pdbx_seq_one_letter_code
_entity_poly.pdbx_strand_id
1 'polypeptide(L)'
;MKLTFLGAAHEVTGSCYYLEACGKKILIDCGMEQGRDCFVNQSIPVKATDIDMVLLTHAHIDHSGKLPLLAKEGFRGPIHSTEGTRSLCRIMLLDSAHIQEFEAEWKNRKGKRAGRDEVVPMYDTNDAQAAVKLFVGHPYREEFQLTGGETEGADGIRVQFIDAGHLLGSASIILWITEEGVTKKVIFSGDIGNTDQPLINDPTYPDTADYVIMESTYGDRAHDKPADYASKLAEVIQRTFDRGGNVVIPSFAVGRTQEMLYFIRRIKNDHMVHGHDQFEVYVDSPLAVEATNIFMERMYDDFDEEASALVKQGINPISFPGLRTSVSSDESRAINFNTTPKVILSASGMCDAGRIKHHLKHNLWRPESSIVFVGYQAEGTLGRALLEGAKHVRLFGEDIEVRSDICMLPGISGHADNAGLIRWIRSLENTPARVFVTHGEAQTADLFTARLHNELGLNSYAPYSGTIFDLAKNVFDYEAKPVPVKKEETEKAQDSAPKKERREEYKLSKTYMELVEAGQHLLDVIGHNEGGANKDLRSFAAEINKLADRWDR
;
A
#
# COMPACT_ATOMS: atom_id res chain seq x y z
N MET A 1 18.86 -12.16 26.24
CA MET A 1 18.09 -11.97 24.97
C MET A 1 16.70 -11.48 25.31
N LYS A 2 16.34 -10.23 24.94
CA LYS A 2 15.03 -9.65 25.25
C LYS A 2 14.36 -9.15 23.99
N LEU A 3 13.10 -9.51 23.78
CA LEU A 3 12.27 -9.07 22.68
C LEU A 3 11.15 -8.18 23.20
N THR A 4 11.02 -6.95 22.63
CA THR A 4 9.95 -6.01 22.93
C THR A 4 9.08 -5.81 21.70
N PHE A 5 7.77 -5.92 21.84
CA PHE A 5 6.79 -5.68 20.78
C PHE A 5 6.40 -4.21 20.82
N LEU A 6 6.64 -3.46 19.74
CA LEU A 6 6.42 -2.00 19.71
C LEU A 6 5.27 -1.58 18.80
N GLY A 7 5.02 -2.29 17.70
CA GLY A 7 3.97 -1.97 16.76
C GLY A 7 3.37 -3.21 16.09
N ALA A 8 2.34 -3.03 15.28
CA ALA A 8 1.49 -4.09 14.70
C ALA A 8 1.00 -5.10 15.78
N ALA A 9 0.78 -4.62 16.98
CA ALA A 9 0.39 -5.39 18.17
C ALA A 9 -1.11 -5.20 18.40
N HIS A 10 -1.96 -6.13 17.97
CA HIS A 10 -3.41 -6.01 17.79
C HIS A 10 -3.83 -4.95 16.77
N GLU A 11 -2.93 -4.64 15.85
CA GLU A 11 -3.12 -3.72 14.73
C GLU A 11 -2.44 -4.27 13.48
N VAL A 12 -2.88 -3.86 12.29
CA VAL A 12 -2.35 -4.36 11.01
C VAL A 12 -1.08 -3.62 10.61
N THR A 13 -0.88 -2.37 11.03
CA THR A 13 0.21 -1.52 10.53
C THR A 13 1.21 -1.11 11.60
N GLY A 14 2.37 -0.62 11.18
CA GLY A 14 3.40 -0.10 12.06
C GLY A 14 4.32 -1.16 12.66
N SER A 15 4.57 -2.28 11.95
CA SER A 15 5.44 -3.37 12.42
C SER A 15 6.78 -2.88 12.93
N CYS A 16 7.06 -3.17 14.20
CA CYS A 16 8.32 -2.81 14.83
C CYS A 16 8.58 -3.69 16.05
N TYR A 17 9.73 -4.35 16.07
CA TYR A 17 10.16 -5.17 17.20
C TYR A 17 11.56 -4.74 17.62
N TYR A 18 11.81 -4.68 18.93
CA TYR A 18 13.11 -4.31 19.48
C TYR A 18 13.73 -5.50 20.19
N LEU A 19 14.89 -5.93 19.70
CA LEU A 19 15.63 -7.06 20.21
C LEU A 19 16.95 -6.61 20.85
N GLU A 20 17.15 -6.99 22.12
CA GLU A 20 18.42 -6.85 22.82
C GLU A 20 19.07 -8.24 22.98
N ALA A 21 20.20 -8.47 22.32
CA ALA A 21 20.94 -9.72 22.40
C ALA A 21 22.42 -9.51 22.07
N CYS A 22 23.29 -10.27 22.70
CA CYS A 22 24.75 -10.19 22.47
C CYS A 22 25.31 -8.77 22.59
N GLY A 23 24.77 -7.96 23.50
CA GLY A 23 25.14 -6.55 23.68
C GLY A 23 24.73 -5.62 22.53
N LYS A 24 23.89 -6.09 21.60
CA LYS A 24 23.38 -5.33 20.46
C LYS A 24 21.93 -4.95 20.64
N LYS A 25 21.56 -3.81 20.07
CA LYS A 25 20.21 -3.25 20.01
C LYS A 25 19.76 -3.25 18.56
N ILE A 26 18.82 -4.12 18.25
CA ILE A 26 18.40 -4.44 16.88
C ILE A 26 16.92 -4.12 16.73
N LEU A 27 16.52 -3.44 15.65
CA LEU A 27 15.12 -3.38 15.24
C LEU A 27 14.86 -4.43 14.17
N ILE A 28 13.72 -5.09 14.28
CA ILE A 28 13.15 -5.86 13.19
C ILE A 28 11.92 -5.08 12.73
N ASP A 29 11.98 -4.61 11.48
CA ASP A 29 11.09 -3.62 10.89
C ASP A 29 11.09 -2.27 11.66
N CYS A 30 10.65 -1.23 10.98
CA CYS A 30 10.47 0.13 11.52
C CYS A 30 9.34 0.81 10.73
N GLY A 31 8.14 0.30 10.93
CA GLY A 31 6.97 0.60 10.15
C GLY A 31 6.24 1.88 10.58
N MET A 32 5.51 2.45 9.63
CA MET A 32 4.62 3.58 9.87
C MET A 32 3.20 3.08 10.09
N GLU A 33 2.55 3.59 11.13
CA GLU A 33 1.13 3.34 11.34
C GLU A 33 0.32 4.02 10.24
N GLN A 34 -0.67 3.32 9.71
CA GLN A 34 -1.57 3.80 8.67
C GLN A 34 -3.03 3.58 9.08
N GLY A 35 -3.86 4.57 8.83
CA GLY A 35 -5.28 4.48 9.17
C GLY A 35 -5.60 5.03 10.56
N ARG A 36 -6.48 4.33 11.28
CA ARG A 36 -6.90 4.70 12.64
C ARG A 36 -6.36 3.67 13.61
N ASP A 37 -5.44 4.09 14.47
CA ASP A 37 -4.96 3.27 15.57
C ASP A 37 -6.07 3.05 16.59
N CYS A 38 -6.21 1.81 17.04
CA CYS A 38 -7.12 1.44 18.13
C CYS A 38 -6.41 1.56 19.49
N PHE A 39 -5.11 1.28 19.53
CA PHE A 39 -4.29 1.28 20.73
C PHE A 39 -3.08 2.21 20.57
N VAL A 40 -2.57 2.67 21.71
CA VAL A 40 -1.36 3.52 21.74
C VAL A 40 -0.13 2.61 21.61
N ASN A 41 0.65 2.81 20.55
CA ASN A 41 1.93 2.15 20.37
C ASN A 41 3.03 2.81 21.21
N GLN A 42 3.90 1.99 21.80
CA GLN A 42 5.05 2.45 22.57
C GLN A 42 6.17 2.90 21.62
N SER A 43 6.84 3.98 21.99
CA SER A 43 8.03 4.43 21.28
C SER A 43 9.18 3.44 21.46
N ILE A 44 10.14 3.48 20.52
CA ILE A 44 11.40 2.74 20.65
C ILE A 44 12.06 3.14 21.99
N PRO A 45 12.44 2.16 22.86
CA PRO A 45 12.85 2.45 24.24
C PRO A 45 14.25 3.07 24.37
N VAL A 46 14.94 3.25 23.25
CA VAL A 46 16.30 3.81 23.19
C VAL A 46 16.38 4.92 22.15
N LYS A 47 17.42 5.75 22.21
CA LYS A 47 17.66 6.76 21.17
C LYS A 47 18.04 6.09 19.85
N ALA A 48 17.67 6.70 18.75
CA ALA A 48 18.03 6.22 17.42
C ALA A 48 19.55 6.03 17.24
N THR A 49 20.37 6.88 17.91
CA THR A 49 21.83 6.77 17.93
C THR A 49 22.37 5.53 18.63
N ASP A 50 21.57 4.90 19.48
CA ASP A 50 21.96 3.73 20.27
C ASP A 50 21.55 2.41 19.61
N ILE A 51 20.82 2.47 18.50
CA ILE A 51 20.42 1.31 17.71
C ILE A 51 21.61 0.90 16.84
N ASP A 52 22.03 -0.35 16.95
CA ASP A 52 23.17 -0.86 16.19
C ASP A 52 22.80 -1.14 14.73
N MET A 53 21.61 -1.71 14.46
CA MET A 53 21.19 -2.12 13.12
C MET A 53 19.67 -2.35 13.03
N VAL A 54 19.19 -2.45 11.78
CA VAL A 54 17.81 -2.83 11.46
C VAL A 54 17.84 -4.05 10.55
N LEU A 55 16.95 -4.99 10.77
CA LEU A 55 16.61 -6.10 9.87
C LEU A 55 15.23 -5.83 9.31
N LEU A 56 15.10 -5.77 7.99
CA LEU A 56 13.83 -5.40 7.33
C LEU A 56 13.27 -6.57 6.55
N THR A 57 12.01 -6.91 6.82
CA THR A 57 11.31 -8.02 6.16
C THR A 57 10.95 -7.69 4.72
N HIS A 58 10.35 -6.54 4.47
CA HIS A 58 9.95 -6.10 3.12
C HIS A 58 9.71 -4.59 3.04
N ALA A 59 9.39 -4.10 1.84
CA ALA A 59 9.44 -2.68 1.52
C ALA A 59 8.14 -1.91 1.84
N HIS A 60 7.02 -2.55 2.20
CA HIS A 60 5.79 -1.81 2.51
C HIS A 60 6.01 -0.77 3.62
N ILE A 61 5.27 0.34 3.53
CA ILE A 61 5.47 1.50 4.40
C ILE A 61 5.13 1.18 5.87
N ASP A 62 4.24 0.27 6.14
CA ASP A 62 3.92 -0.22 7.49
C ASP A 62 4.99 -1.15 8.08
N HIS A 63 6.05 -1.49 7.33
CA HIS A 63 7.27 -2.16 7.79
C HIS A 63 8.52 -1.30 7.68
N SER A 64 8.58 -0.35 6.74
CA SER A 64 9.79 0.43 6.44
C SER A 64 9.65 1.94 6.66
N GLY A 65 8.41 2.43 6.79
CA GLY A 65 8.09 3.86 6.62
C GLY A 65 8.67 4.81 7.65
N LYS A 66 9.12 4.34 8.82
CA LYS A 66 9.81 5.17 9.82
C LYS A 66 11.35 5.10 9.73
N LEU A 67 11.92 4.33 8.80
CA LEU A 67 13.37 4.32 8.59
C LEU A 67 13.97 5.70 8.28
N PRO A 68 13.33 6.58 7.48
CA PRO A 68 13.79 7.95 7.31
C PRO A 68 13.78 8.77 8.60
N LEU A 69 12.76 8.60 9.44
CA LEU A 69 12.71 9.25 10.76
C LEU A 69 13.85 8.78 11.65
N LEU A 70 14.12 7.48 11.68
CA LEU A 70 15.23 6.91 12.42
C LEU A 70 16.58 7.51 11.97
N ALA A 71 16.79 7.66 10.66
CA ALA A 71 17.98 8.31 10.10
C ALA A 71 18.05 9.82 10.47
N LYS A 72 16.92 10.54 10.44
CA LYS A 72 16.81 11.94 10.89
C LYS A 72 17.22 12.10 12.35
N GLU A 73 16.79 11.17 13.21
CA GLU A 73 17.09 11.16 14.65
C GLU A 73 18.51 10.66 14.99
N GLY A 74 19.33 10.35 13.99
CA GLY A 74 20.75 10.08 14.16
C GLY A 74 21.18 8.62 14.03
N PHE A 75 20.30 7.70 13.66
CA PHE A 75 20.70 6.33 13.32
C PHE A 75 21.69 6.32 12.14
N ARG A 76 22.75 5.51 12.26
CA ARG A 76 23.79 5.37 11.23
C ARG A 76 24.23 3.92 11.02
N GLY A 77 23.59 2.96 11.70
CA GLY A 77 23.82 1.54 11.53
C GLY A 77 23.33 1.02 10.16
N PRO A 78 23.67 -0.21 9.79
CA PRO A 78 23.19 -0.83 8.57
C PRO A 78 21.71 -1.22 8.69
N ILE A 79 21.00 -1.17 7.54
CA ILE A 79 19.67 -1.71 7.35
C ILE A 79 19.83 -2.93 6.45
N HIS A 80 19.74 -4.12 7.03
CA HIS A 80 19.88 -5.38 6.30
C HIS A 80 18.53 -5.83 5.74
N SER A 81 18.49 -6.15 4.47
CA SER A 81 17.31 -6.66 3.77
C SER A 81 17.72 -7.53 2.59
N THR A 82 16.76 -8.09 1.87
CA THR A 82 17.04 -8.65 0.54
C THR A 82 17.36 -7.53 -0.46
N GLU A 83 17.98 -7.88 -1.60
CA GLU A 83 18.24 -6.91 -2.69
C GLU A 83 16.96 -6.39 -3.32
N GLY A 84 15.91 -7.23 -3.44
CA GLY A 84 14.61 -6.80 -3.95
C GLY A 84 13.96 -5.75 -3.04
N THR A 85 13.93 -6.01 -1.74
CA THR A 85 13.43 -5.06 -0.72
C THR A 85 14.23 -3.75 -0.73
N ARG A 86 15.57 -3.82 -0.78
CA ARG A 86 16.44 -2.65 -0.90
C ARG A 86 16.08 -1.79 -2.12
N SER A 87 15.87 -2.44 -3.27
CA SER A 87 15.54 -1.75 -4.52
C SER A 87 14.20 -1.04 -4.44
N LEU A 88 13.17 -1.70 -3.86
CA LEU A 88 11.84 -1.11 -3.68
C LEU A 88 11.85 0.01 -2.62
N CYS A 89 12.53 -0.16 -1.49
CA CYS A 89 12.65 0.88 -0.46
C CYS A 89 13.25 2.17 -1.00
N ARG A 90 14.18 2.09 -1.96
CA ARG A 90 14.77 3.27 -2.61
C ARG A 90 13.72 4.19 -3.22
N ILE A 91 12.66 3.64 -3.82
CA ILE A 91 11.59 4.44 -4.44
C ILE A 91 10.46 4.74 -3.44
N MET A 92 10.08 3.77 -2.62
CA MET A 92 8.94 3.92 -1.71
C MET A 92 9.17 4.92 -0.59
N LEU A 93 10.38 4.93 0.00
CA LEU A 93 10.70 5.88 1.07
C LEU A 93 10.82 7.33 0.54
N LEU A 94 11.33 7.51 -0.68
CA LEU A 94 11.37 8.81 -1.33
C LEU A 94 9.97 9.31 -1.69
N ASP A 95 9.10 8.46 -2.22
CA ASP A 95 7.71 8.80 -2.52
C ASP A 95 6.95 9.16 -1.25
N SER A 96 7.12 8.39 -0.17
CA SER A 96 6.53 8.67 1.15
C SER A 96 6.97 10.03 1.70
N ALA A 97 8.26 10.36 1.61
CA ALA A 97 8.78 11.67 2.02
C ALA A 97 8.15 12.80 1.20
N HIS A 98 8.11 12.65 -0.12
CA HIS A 98 7.50 13.64 -1.02
C HIS A 98 6.01 13.86 -0.72
N ILE A 99 5.26 12.79 -0.44
CA ILE A 99 3.84 12.90 -0.06
C ILE A 99 3.70 13.71 1.25
N GLN A 100 4.51 13.43 2.26
CA GLN A 100 4.47 14.15 3.54
C GLN A 100 4.84 15.64 3.39
N GLU A 101 5.88 15.96 2.60
CA GLU A 101 6.26 17.35 2.28
C GLU A 101 5.11 18.09 1.59
N PHE A 102 4.51 17.47 0.57
CA PHE A 102 3.38 18.05 -0.16
C PHE A 102 2.15 18.28 0.72
N GLU A 103 1.82 17.31 1.61
CA GLU A 103 0.71 17.46 2.55
C GLU A 103 0.96 18.57 3.58
N ALA A 104 2.19 18.66 4.09
CA ALA A 104 2.57 19.71 5.02
C ALA A 104 2.46 21.10 4.37
N GLU A 105 2.99 21.26 3.15
CA GLU A 105 2.85 22.50 2.38
C GLU A 105 1.39 22.88 2.11
N TRP A 106 0.56 21.90 1.75
CA TRP A 106 -0.85 22.13 1.48
C TRP A 106 -1.61 22.55 2.75
N LYS A 107 -1.36 21.87 3.89
CA LYS A 107 -1.92 22.22 5.20
C LYS A 107 -1.47 23.62 5.61
N ASN A 108 -0.19 23.97 5.41
CA ASN A 108 0.38 25.27 5.74
C ASN A 108 -0.21 26.41 4.89
N ARG A 109 -0.38 26.20 3.59
CA ARG A 109 -1.07 27.18 2.72
C ARG A 109 -2.49 27.47 3.18
N LYS A 110 -3.25 26.45 3.59
CA LYS A 110 -4.61 26.62 4.14
C LYS A 110 -4.59 27.18 5.56
N GLY A 111 -3.67 26.72 6.40
CA GLY A 111 -3.54 27.10 7.81
C GLY A 111 -3.12 28.56 8.00
N LYS A 112 -2.26 29.08 7.12
CA LYS A 112 -1.74 30.46 7.19
C LYS A 112 -2.83 31.52 7.26
N ARG A 113 -3.92 31.33 6.49
CA ARG A 113 -5.07 32.25 6.51
C ARG A 113 -5.93 32.10 7.76
N ALA A 114 -5.84 31.00 8.47
CA ALA A 114 -6.58 30.68 9.68
C ALA A 114 -5.76 30.90 10.97
N GLY A 115 -4.51 31.41 10.86
CA GLY A 115 -3.61 31.61 11.99
C GLY A 115 -3.21 30.31 12.71
N ARG A 116 -3.18 29.16 12.00
CA ARG A 116 -2.78 27.87 12.57
C ARG A 116 -1.26 27.76 12.57
N ASP A 117 -0.74 26.99 13.51
CA ASP A 117 0.68 26.63 13.58
C ASP A 117 1.14 25.89 12.32
N GLU A 118 2.42 26.05 12.00
CA GLU A 118 3.04 25.39 10.85
C GLU A 118 3.15 23.88 11.10
N VAL A 119 2.70 23.09 10.12
CA VAL A 119 2.84 21.64 10.12
C VAL A 119 4.18 21.28 9.48
N VAL A 120 4.99 20.52 10.19
CA VAL A 120 6.28 20.02 9.71
C VAL A 120 6.10 18.53 9.36
N PRO A 121 6.64 18.05 8.21
CA PRO A 121 6.61 16.63 7.90
C PRO A 121 7.44 15.84 8.92
N MET A 122 7.06 14.58 9.17
CA MET A 122 7.78 13.68 10.07
C MET A 122 9.24 13.57 9.65
N TYR A 123 9.49 13.44 8.35
CA TYR A 123 10.79 13.48 7.70
C TYR A 123 10.66 14.06 6.28
N ASP A 124 11.76 14.44 5.69
CA ASP A 124 11.84 15.00 4.35
C ASP A 124 12.59 14.06 3.36
N THR A 125 12.69 14.48 2.12
CA THR A 125 13.39 13.74 1.04
C THR A 125 14.87 13.51 1.37
N ASN A 126 15.56 14.42 2.09
CA ASN A 126 16.96 14.24 2.47
C ASN A 126 17.11 13.15 3.53
N ASP A 127 16.18 13.09 4.50
CA ASP A 127 16.13 12.05 5.52
C ASP A 127 15.92 10.67 4.87
N ALA A 128 15.00 10.58 3.89
CA ALA A 128 14.78 9.36 3.12
C ALA A 128 16.02 8.94 2.32
N GLN A 129 16.70 9.88 1.67
CA GLN A 129 17.98 9.58 0.98
C GLN A 129 19.08 9.13 1.95
N ALA A 130 19.11 9.69 3.16
CA ALA A 130 20.06 9.25 4.18
C ALA A 130 19.78 7.81 4.62
N ALA A 131 18.53 7.44 4.85
CA ALA A 131 18.14 6.07 5.19
C ALA A 131 18.46 5.08 4.07
N VAL A 132 18.16 5.41 2.82
CA VAL A 132 18.45 4.56 1.65
C VAL A 132 19.93 4.21 1.51
N LYS A 133 20.85 5.10 1.91
CA LYS A 133 22.29 4.85 1.87
C LYS A 133 22.77 3.83 2.91
N LEU A 134 21.97 3.52 3.92
CA LEU A 134 22.30 2.57 4.99
C LEU A 134 21.95 1.12 4.66
N PHE A 135 21.25 0.88 3.55
CA PHE A 135 20.81 -0.45 3.17
C PHE A 135 21.97 -1.35 2.73
N VAL A 136 21.97 -2.57 3.26
CA VAL A 136 22.84 -3.69 2.89
C VAL A 136 21.97 -4.82 2.40
N GLY A 137 22.10 -5.17 1.12
CA GLY A 137 21.31 -6.23 0.49
C GLY A 137 21.96 -7.61 0.68
N HIS A 138 21.13 -8.62 0.87
CA HIS A 138 21.54 -10.01 1.02
C HIS A 138 20.72 -10.92 0.08
N PRO A 139 21.31 -12.00 -0.42
CA PRO A 139 20.57 -13.01 -1.17
C PRO A 139 19.67 -13.84 -0.24
N TYR A 140 18.64 -14.47 -0.80
CA TYR A 140 17.84 -15.44 -0.08
C TYR A 140 18.65 -16.71 0.25
N ARG A 141 18.33 -17.32 1.38
CA ARG A 141 18.85 -18.63 1.85
C ARG A 141 20.34 -18.66 2.18
N GLU A 142 21.02 -17.53 2.09
CA GLU A 142 22.40 -17.41 2.56
C GLU A 142 22.44 -16.91 3.99
N GLU A 143 23.17 -17.64 4.86
CA GLU A 143 23.41 -17.22 6.23
C GLU A 143 24.56 -16.19 6.27
N PHE A 144 24.38 -15.15 7.06
CA PHE A 144 25.43 -14.18 7.32
C PHE A 144 25.54 -13.88 8.82
N GLN A 145 26.75 -13.56 9.24
CA GLN A 145 27.04 -13.21 10.62
C GLN A 145 26.71 -11.73 10.86
N LEU A 146 25.84 -11.47 11.82
CA LEU A 146 25.48 -10.11 12.20
C LEU A 146 26.41 -9.56 13.28
N THR A 147 26.75 -10.41 14.27
CA THR A 147 27.71 -10.10 15.35
C THR A 147 28.24 -11.38 15.95
N GLY A 148 29.43 -11.30 16.58
CA GLY A 148 30.06 -12.43 17.25
C GLY A 148 31.20 -13.06 16.44
N GLY A 149 31.80 -14.15 16.98
CA GLY A 149 32.88 -14.87 16.35
C GLY A 149 32.41 -15.99 15.42
N GLU A 150 33.30 -16.39 14.47
CA GLU A 150 33.04 -17.51 13.55
C GLU A 150 33.13 -18.89 14.23
N THR A 151 33.48 -18.94 15.52
CA THR A 151 33.65 -20.20 16.25
C THR A 151 32.25 -20.74 16.68
N GLU A 152 32.04 -22.01 16.39
CA GLU A 152 30.79 -22.72 16.80
C GLU A 152 30.59 -22.61 18.33
N GLY A 153 29.38 -22.15 18.74
CA GLY A 153 29.02 -21.93 20.15
C GLY A 153 29.52 -20.60 20.76
N ALA A 154 30.22 -19.75 20.00
CA ALA A 154 30.53 -18.39 20.47
C ALA A 154 29.25 -17.53 20.51
N ASP A 155 29.24 -16.57 21.46
CA ASP A 155 28.14 -15.59 21.52
C ASP A 155 28.09 -14.79 20.22
N GLY A 156 26.89 -14.68 19.65
CA GLY A 156 26.68 -13.99 18.39
C GLY A 156 25.30 -14.20 17.79
N ILE A 157 25.05 -13.53 16.67
CA ILE A 157 23.78 -13.58 15.95
C ILE A 157 24.07 -13.87 14.48
N ARG A 158 23.50 -14.95 13.96
CA ARG A 158 23.44 -15.27 12.53
C ARG A 158 22.04 -15.01 12.01
N VAL A 159 21.95 -14.62 10.75
CA VAL A 159 20.70 -14.24 10.08
C VAL A 159 20.61 -14.94 8.74
N GLN A 160 19.39 -15.32 8.38
CA GLN A 160 19.04 -15.78 7.04
C GLN A 160 17.71 -15.16 6.63
N PHE A 161 17.61 -14.71 5.39
CA PHE A 161 16.35 -14.32 4.75
C PHE A 161 15.83 -15.48 3.93
N ILE A 162 14.57 -15.88 4.13
CA ILE A 162 13.85 -16.83 3.29
C ILE A 162 12.67 -16.12 2.63
N ASP A 163 12.32 -16.49 1.39
CA ASP A 163 11.27 -15.82 0.63
C ASP A 163 9.92 -15.93 1.34
N ALA A 164 9.29 -14.81 1.61
CA ALA A 164 7.97 -14.74 2.23
C ALA A 164 6.83 -14.82 1.20
N GLY A 165 7.11 -14.67 -0.09
CA GLY A 165 6.13 -14.79 -1.18
C GLY A 165 5.05 -13.71 -1.20
N HIS A 166 5.28 -12.57 -0.56
CA HIS A 166 4.29 -11.50 -0.41
C HIS A 166 4.49 -10.34 -1.38
N LEU A 167 5.73 -9.94 -1.57
CA LEU A 167 6.16 -8.86 -2.44
C LEU A 167 7.54 -9.19 -3.01
N LEU A 168 7.93 -8.58 -4.13
CA LEU A 168 9.29 -8.72 -4.66
C LEU A 168 10.31 -8.40 -3.56
N GLY A 169 11.16 -9.36 -3.25
CA GLY A 169 12.16 -9.23 -2.20
C GLY A 169 11.66 -9.46 -0.77
N SER A 170 10.37 -9.71 -0.54
CA SER A 170 9.86 -9.94 0.82
C SER A 170 10.48 -11.16 1.48
N ALA A 171 10.77 -11.08 2.78
CA ALA A 171 11.43 -12.15 3.49
C ALA A 171 10.85 -12.41 4.88
N SER A 172 10.79 -13.68 5.25
CA SER A 172 10.82 -14.05 6.66
C SER A 172 12.27 -14.07 7.15
N ILE A 173 12.49 -13.60 8.37
CA ILE A 173 13.83 -13.45 8.97
C ILE A 173 14.06 -14.56 9.98
N ILE A 174 15.09 -15.37 9.77
CA ILE A 174 15.51 -16.40 10.71
C ILE A 174 16.75 -15.91 11.45
N LEU A 175 16.68 -15.90 12.78
CA LEU A 175 17.79 -15.53 13.68
C LEU A 175 18.24 -16.74 14.50
N TRP A 176 19.55 -17.01 14.53
CA TRP A 176 20.18 -17.87 15.51
C TRP A 176 20.94 -16.98 16.49
N ILE A 177 20.47 -16.89 17.71
CA ILE A 177 21.02 -16.04 18.76
C ILE A 177 21.69 -16.93 19.79
N THR A 178 23.01 -16.85 19.92
CA THR A 178 23.79 -17.54 20.96
C THR A 178 24.29 -16.52 21.97
N GLU A 179 23.88 -16.63 23.22
CA GLU A 179 24.27 -15.72 24.30
C GLU A 179 24.43 -16.50 25.60
N GLU A 180 25.56 -16.38 26.27
CA GLU A 180 25.88 -17.09 27.52
C GLU A 180 25.70 -18.62 27.41
N GLY A 181 26.04 -19.19 26.26
CA GLY A 181 25.94 -20.63 25.99
C GLY A 181 24.51 -21.14 25.69
N VAL A 182 23.52 -20.26 25.59
CA VAL A 182 22.14 -20.59 25.20
C VAL A 182 21.93 -20.15 23.75
N THR A 183 21.52 -21.08 22.88
CA THR A 183 21.15 -20.77 21.50
C THR A 183 19.62 -20.82 21.34
N LYS A 184 19.06 -19.82 20.66
CA LYS A 184 17.65 -19.75 20.29
C LYS A 184 17.50 -19.44 18.81
N LYS A 185 16.62 -20.21 18.13
CA LYS A 185 16.20 -19.96 16.76
C LYS A 185 14.87 -19.21 16.79
N VAL A 186 14.87 -17.97 16.31
CA VAL A 186 13.71 -17.07 16.30
C VAL A 186 13.34 -16.73 14.87
N ILE A 187 12.07 -16.83 14.51
CA ILE A 187 11.57 -16.50 13.17
C ILE A 187 10.60 -15.34 13.27
N PHE A 188 10.85 -14.30 12.47
CA PHE A 188 9.89 -13.24 12.19
C PHE A 188 9.33 -13.51 10.79
N SER A 189 8.04 -13.75 10.68
CA SER A 189 7.43 -14.11 9.41
C SER A 189 7.50 -12.96 8.37
N GLY A 190 7.51 -11.72 8.82
CA GLY A 190 7.06 -10.62 7.98
C GLY A 190 5.61 -10.89 7.53
N ASP A 191 5.24 -10.39 6.39
CA ASP A 191 3.97 -10.71 5.75
C ASP A 191 4.13 -11.97 4.91
N ILE A 192 3.30 -12.97 5.17
CA ILE A 192 3.33 -14.24 4.47
C ILE A 192 2.45 -14.15 3.23
N GLY A 193 3.03 -14.44 2.07
CA GLY A 193 2.33 -14.38 0.80
C GLY A 193 1.31 -15.48 0.59
N ASN A 194 0.39 -15.23 -0.32
CA ASN A 194 -0.49 -16.25 -0.84
C ASN A 194 0.26 -17.13 -1.87
N THR A 195 -0.18 -18.37 -2.07
CA THR A 195 0.40 -19.26 -3.09
C THR A 195 -0.14 -18.97 -4.48
N ASP A 196 0.60 -19.41 -5.50
CA ASP A 196 0.23 -19.29 -6.92
C ASP A 196 0.02 -17.83 -7.38
N GLN A 197 0.72 -16.88 -6.78
CA GLN A 197 0.74 -15.49 -7.26
C GLN A 197 1.69 -15.37 -8.46
N PRO A 198 1.33 -14.62 -9.51
CA PRO A 198 2.24 -14.45 -10.63
C PRO A 198 3.45 -13.58 -10.26
N LEU A 199 4.57 -13.80 -10.91
CA LEU A 199 5.83 -13.07 -10.86
C LEU A 199 6.73 -13.36 -9.65
N ILE A 200 6.18 -13.67 -8.50
CA ILE A 200 6.95 -13.90 -7.27
C ILE A 200 6.81 -15.35 -6.82
N ASN A 201 7.83 -15.87 -6.15
CA ASN A 201 7.82 -17.23 -5.65
C ASN A 201 6.77 -17.41 -4.53
N ASP A 202 6.32 -18.64 -4.37
CA ASP A 202 5.55 -19.05 -3.19
C ASP A 202 6.37 -18.88 -1.90
N PRO A 203 5.71 -18.68 -0.74
CA PRO A 203 6.40 -18.62 0.53
C PRO A 203 7.28 -19.84 0.79
N THR A 204 8.53 -19.62 1.19
CA THR A 204 9.40 -20.67 1.71
C THR A 204 8.97 -21.04 3.12
N TYR A 205 8.77 -22.33 3.36
CA TYR A 205 8.37 -22.85 4.67
C TYR A 205 9.61 -23.09 5.54
N PRO A 206 9.62 -22.58 6.80
CA PRO A 206 10.73 -22.84 7.72
C PRO A 206 10.71 -24.28 8.25
N ASP A 207 11.89 -24.79 8.65
CA ASP A 207 12.06 -26.14 9.15
C ASP A 207 11.85 -26.27 10.67
N THR A 208 12.51 -25.44 11.45
CA THR A 208 12.48 -25.47 12.93
C THR A 208 12.49 -24.07 13.51
N ALA A 209 11.95 -23.89 14.72
CA ALA A 209 12.04 -22.65 15.48
C ALA A 209 11.83 -22.90 16.98
N ASP A 210 12.54 -22.14 17.84
CA ASP A 210 12.18 -22.03 19.25
C ASP A 210 11.05 -21.03 19.48
N TYR A 211 11.08 -19.92 18.74
CA TYR A 211 10.08 -18.86 18.80
C TYR A 211 9.68 -18.40 17.41
N VAL A 212 8.39 -18.10 17.26
CA VAL A 212 7.85 -17.56 16.01
C VAL A 212 7.08 -16.28 16.31
N ILE A 213 7.36 -15.24 15.58
CA ILE A 213 6.57 -14.00 15.53
C ILE A 213 5.93 -13.98 14.14
N MET A 214 4.58 -14.13 14.07
CA MET A 214 3.90 -14.28 12.79
C MET A 214 2.72 -13.33 12.64
N GLU A 215 2.47 -12.96 11.36
CA GLU A 215 1.32 -12.16 10.97
C GLU A 215 -0.01 -12.89 11.20
N SER A 216 -1.10 -12.12 11.19
CA SER A 216 -2.46 -12.63 11.30
C SER A 216 -3.49 -11.82 10.49
N THR A 217 -3.08 -11.13 9.44
CA THR A 217 -3.94 -10.23 8.64
C THR A 217 -5.25 -10.89 8.21
N TYR A 218 -5.20 -12.14 7.78
CA TYR A 218 -6.37 -12.95 7.41
C TYR A 218 -6.51 -14.21 8.27
N GLY A 219 -6.11 -14.15 9.53
CA GLY A 219 -6.17 -15.29 10.46
C GLY A 219 -7.58 -15.81 10.74
N ASP A 220 -8.61 -15.01 10.51
CA ASP A 220 -10.02 -15.29 10.78
C ASP A 220 -10.80 -15.81 9.55
N ARG A 221 -10.26 -15.71 8.32
CA ARG A 221 -11.02 -16.01 7.10
C ARG A 221 -10.18 -16.65 6.01
N ALA A 222 -10.85 -17.37 5.11
CA ALA A 222 -10.30 -17.91 3.90
C ALA A 222 -10.51 -16.93 2.72
N HIS A 223 -9.62 -16.98 1.75
CA HIS A 223 -9.84 -16.32 0.47
C HIS A 223 -10.81 -17.11 -0.41
N ASP A 224 -11.48 -16.41 -1.32
CA ASP A 224 -12.19 -17.08 -2.38
C ASP A 224 -11.19 -17.91 -3.21
N LYS A 225 -11.68 -19.04 -3.75
CA LYS A 225 -10.83 -19.88 -4.60
C LYS A 225 -10.29 -19.05 -5.76
N PRO A 226 -9.01 -19.26 -6.14
CA PRO A 226 -8.43 -18.59 -7.28
C PRO A 226 -9.33 -18.77 -8.50
N ALA A 227 -9.80 -17.67 -9.04
CA ALA A 227 -10.51 -17.67 -10.31
C ALA A 227 -9.48 -17.51 -11.43
N ASP A 228 -9.85 -17.89 -12.64
CA ASP A 228 -9.07 -17.47 -13.81
C ASP A 228 -9.21 -15.94 -13.99
N TYR A 229 -8.30 -15.20 -13.36
CA TYR A 229 -8.32 -13.73 -13.36
C TYR A 229 -8.19 -13.16 -14.76
N ALA A 230 -7.37 -13.79 -15.61
CA ALA A 230 -7.20 -13.34 -16.98
C ALA A 230 -8.53 -13.40 -17.73
N SER A 231 -9.25 -14.53 -17.63
CA SER A 231 -10.57 -14.66 -18.27
C SER A 231 -11.60 -13.67 -17.73
N LYS A 232 -11.70 -13.53 -16.41
CA LYS A 232 -12.63 -12.57 -15.80
C LYS A 232 -12.31 -11.11 -16.16
N LEU A 233 -11.03 -10.75 -16.15
CA LEU A 233 -10.61 -9.40 -16.55
C LEU A 233 -10.86 -9.18 -18.04
N ALA A 234 -10.61 -10.17 -18.89
CA ALA A 234 -10.90 -10.11 -20.32
C ALA A 234 -12.39 -9.90 -20.61
N GLU A 235 -13.28 -10.60 -19.88
CA GLU A 235 -14.74 -10.39 -19.99
C GLU A 235 -15.14 -8.94 -19.63
N VAL A 236 -14.55 -8.36 -18.58
CA VAL A 236 -14.83 -6.97 -18.21
C VAL A 236 -14.30 -6.02 -19.27
N ILE A 237 -13.09 -6.23 -19.78
CA ILE A 237 -12.50 -5.41 -20.84
C ILE A 237 -13.37 -5.48 -22.11
N GLN A 238 -13.76 -6.70 -22.55
CA GLN A 238 -14.59 -6.91 -23.73
C GLN A 238 -15.90 -6.11 -23.65
N ARG A 239 -16.73 -6.39 -22.63
CA ARG A 239 -18.03 -5.74 -22.49
C ARG A 239 -17.95 -4.22 -22.33
N THR A 240 -16.85 -3.71 -21.74
CA THR A 240 -16.63 -2.28 -21.56
C THR A 240 -16.24 -1.62 -22.88
N PHE A 241 -15.34 -2.23 -23.64
CA PHE A 241 -14.92 -1.71 -24.93
C PHE A 241 -16.02 -1.78 -25.98
N ASP A 242 -16.85 -2.83 -25.97
CA ASP A 242 -18.03 -2.94 -26.85
C ASP A 242 -19.04 -1.81 -26.61
N ARG A 243 -19.05 -1.22 -25.41
CA ARG A 243 -19.85 -0.03 -25.07
C ARG A 243 -19.11 1.29 -25.36
N GLY A 244 -17.83 1.25 -25.77
CA GLY A 244 -17.00 2.43 -26.03
C GLY A 244 -16.45 3.10 -24.76
N GLY A 245 -16.42 2.40 -23.61
CA GLY A 245 -15.96 2.90 -22.33
C GLY A 245 -14.50 2.56 -22.01
N ASN A 246 -13.98 3.13 -20.92
CA ASN A 246 -12.68 2.81 -20.35
C ASN A 246 -12.80 1.80 -19.21
N VAL A 247 -11.78 0.97 -19.05
CA VAL A 247 -11.59 0.13 -17.85
C VAL A 247 -10.58 0.84 -16.95
N VAL A 248 -11.02 1.27 -15.77
CA VAL A 248 -10.17 1.94 -14.78
C VAL A 248 -9.93 0.99 -13.61
N ILE A 249 -8.67 0.74 -13.31
CA ILE A 249 -8.24 -0.22 -12.28
C ILE A 249 -7.48 0.54 -11.19
N PRO A 250 -8.12 0.87 -10.05
CA PRO A 250 -7.42 1.33 -8.87
C PRO A 250 -6.47 0.24 -8.38
N SER A 251 -5.18 0.53 -8.27
CA SER A 251 -4.16 -0.47 -7.98
C SER A 251 -3.06 0.11 -7.09
N PHE A 252 -2.52 -0.70 -6.18
CA PHE A 252 -1.29 -0.33 -5.48
C PHE A 252 -0.15 -0.24 -6.48
N ALA A 253 0.71 0.75 -6.29
CA ALA A 253 1.81 1.03 -7.21
C ALA A 253 2.83 -0.11 -7.30
N VAL A 254 3.03 -0.81 -6.19
CA VAL A 254 3.99 -1.91 -6.06
C VAL A 254 3.25 -3.22 -5.83
N GLY A 255 3.65 -4.27 -6.53
CA GLY A 255 3.07 -5.61 -6.51
C GLY A 255 1.83 -5.70 -7.39
N ARG A 256 0.71 -5.18 -6.96
CA ARG A 256 -0.59 -5.33 -7.63
C ARG A 256 -0.63 -4.79 -9.06
N THR A 257 0.01 -3.65 -9.33
CA THR A 257 0.10 -3.11 -10.69
C THR A 257 0.85 -4.08 -11.61
N GLN A 258 1.96 -4.65 -11.16
CA GLN A 258 2.77 -5.58 -11.93
C GLN A 258 2.04 -6.90 -12.20
N GLU A 259 1.29 -7.42 -11.23
CA GLU A 259 0.43 -8.60 -11.44
C GLU A 259 -0.66 -8.32 -12.49
N MET A 260 -1.29 -7.13 -12.44
CA MET A 260 -2.27 -6.76 -13.47
C MET A 260 -1.64 -6.67 -14.86
N LEU A 261 -0.41 -6.16 -14.97
CA LEU A 261 0.33 -6.15 -16.24
C LEU A 261 0.60 -7.58 -16.75
N TYR A 262 0.94 -8.51 -15.86
CA TYR A 262 1.10 -9.92 -16.20
C TYR A 262 -0.18 -10.52 -16.79
N PHE A 263 -1.33 -10.33 -16.13
CA PHE A 263 -2.62 -10.84 -16.63
C PHE A 263 -3.02 -10.17 -17.95
N ILE A 264 -2.83 -8.85 -18.08
CA ILE A 264 -3.18 -8.14 -19.32
C ILE A 264 -2.27 -8.57 -20.48
N ARG A 265 -0.98 -8.84 -20.23
CA ARG A 265 -0.09 -9.43 -21.25
C ARG A 265 -0.64 -10.77 -21.74
N ARG A 266 -1.07 -11.67 -20.81
CA ARG A 266 -1.69 -12.94 -21.16
C ARG A 266 -2.96 -12.73 -21.98
N ILE A 267 -3.85 -11.84 -21.57
CA ILE A 267 -5.09 -11.49 -22.29
C ILE A 267 -4.80 -11.06 -23.72
N LYS A 268 -3.78 -10.22 -23.93
CA LYS A 268 -3.39 -9.74 -25.26
C LYS A 268 -2.72 -10.82 -26.11
N ASN A 269 -1.82 -11.60 -25.50
CA ASN A 269 -1.11 -12.67 -26.18
C ASN A 269 -2.07 -13.78 -26.66
N ASP A 270 -3.04 -14.12 -25.83
CA ASP A 270 -4.01 -15.20 -26.09
C ASP A 270 -5.26 -14.68 -26.85
N HIS A 271 -5.25 -13.41 -27.30
CA HIS A 271 -6.34 -12.78 -28.04
C HIS A 271 -7.72 -12.92 -27.37
N MET A 272 -7.77 -12.81 -26.03
CA MET A 272 -8.98 -13.05 -25.25
C MET A 272 -10.03 -11.92 -25.38
N VAL A 273 -9.67 -10.76 -25.97
CA VAL A 273 -10.57 -9.64 -26.25
C VAL A 273 -10.69 -9.48 -27.76
N HIS A 274 -11.89 -9.67 -28.28
CA HIS A 274 -12.14 -9.73 -29.73
C HIS A 274 -12.57 -8.37 -30.29
N GLY A 275 -12.05 -8.03 -31.47
CA GLY A 275 -12.39 -6.78 -32.14
C GLY A 275 -11.69 -5.52 -31.57
N HIS A 276 -10.88 -5.69 -30.52
CA HIS A 276 -10.14 -4.62 -29.87
C HIS A 276 -8.66 -4.97 -29.62
N ASP A 277 -8.06 -5.83 -30.45
CA ASP A 277 -6.71 -6.41 -30.24
C ASP A 277 -5.61 -5.39 -29.94
N GLN A 278 -5.73 -4.16 -30.48
CA GLN A 278 -4.72 -3.09 -30.35
C GLN A 278 -4.99 -2.12 -29.20
N PHE A 279 -5.81 -2.50 -28.21
CA PHE A 279 -6.10 -1.59 -27.11
C PHE A 279 -4.85 -1.18 -26.33
N GLU A 280 -4.85 0.08 -25.89
CA GLU A 280 -3.77 0.63 -25.06
C GLU A 280 -4.04 0.41 -23.58
N VAL A 281 -2.96 0.23 -22.82
CA VAL A 281 -2.96 0.09 -21.37
C VAL A 281 -2.05 1.15 -20.79
N TYR A 282 -2.57 1.98 -19.91
CA TYR A 282 -1.82 3.06 -19.28
C TYR A 282 -1.51 2.72 -17.83
N VAL A 283 -0.23 2.83 -17.44
CA VAL A 283 0.20 2.89 -16.04
C VAL A 283 0.40 4.37 -15.71
N ASP A 284 -0.57 4.95 -15.02
CA ASP A 284 -0.56 6.37 -14.64
C ASP A 284 -0.28 6.55 -13.15
N SER A 285 0.95 6.28 -12.77
CA SER A 285 1.51 6.50 -11.44
C SER A 285 3.04 6.49 -11.56
N PRO A 286 3.75 7.59 -11.24
CA PRO A 286 5.21 7.62 -11.29
C PRO A 286 5.85 6.48 -10.47
N LEU A 287 5.38 6.28 -9.24
CA LEU A 287 5.86 5.19 -8.38
C LEU A 287 5.63 3.80 -9.01
N ALA A 288 4.48 3.57 -9.63
CA ALA A 288 4.20 2.30 -10.30
C ALA A 288 5.09 2.06 -11.52
N VAL A 289 5.45 3.12 -12.25
CA VAL A 289 6.40 3.04 -13.36
C VAL A 289 7.79 2.66 -12.84
N GLU A 290 8.27 3.32 -11.79
CA GLU A 290 9.58 3.01 -11.19
C GLU A 290 9.60 1.59 -10.61
N ALA A 291 8.53 1.17 -9.91
CA ALA A 291 8.41 -0.20 -9.41
C ALA A 291 8.44 -1.22 -10.55
N THR A 292 7.73 -0.96 -11.65
CA THR A 292 7.74 -1.85 -12.82
C THR A 292 9.15 -1.99 -13.41
N ASN A 293 9.95 -0.90 -13.43
CA ASN A 293 11.34 -0.97 -13.86
C ASN A 293 12.18 -1.85 -12.92
N ILE A 294 11.99 -1.73 -11.59
CA ILE A 294 12.68 -2.60 -10.62
C ILE A 294 12.30 -4.06 -10.82
N PHE A 295 11.02 -4.38 -11.02
CA PHE A 295 10.60 -5.75 -11.35
C PHE A 295 11.29 -6.27 -12.62
N MET A 296 11.43 -5.44 -13.65
CA MET A 296 12.16 -5.81 -14.87
C MET A 296 13.67 -5.99 -14.64
N GLU A 297 14.30 -5.16 -13.81
CA GLU A 297 15.72 -5.30 -13.44
C GLU A 297 15.97 -6.59 -12.66
N ARG A 298 15.02 -7.02 -11.82
CA ARG A 298 15.10 -8.18 -10.94
C ARG A 298 14.54 -9.47 -11.52
N MET A 299 14.02 -9.46 -12.75
CA MET A 299 13.30 -10.59 -13.36
C MET A 299 14.10 -11.89 -13.49
N TYR A 300 15.44 -11.83 -13.46
CA TYR A 300 16.31 -13.00 -13.53
C TYR A 300 16.59 -13.63 -12.17
N ASP A 301 16.43 -12.87 -11.08
CA ASP A 301 16.83 -13.25 -9.74
C ASP A 301 15.64 -13.61 -8.85
N ASP A 302 14.52 -12.86 -9.00
CA ASP A 302 13.44 -12.87 -8.02
C ASP A 302 12.10 -13.40 -8.57
N PHE A 303 12.00 -13.70 -9.90
CA PHE A 303 10.75 -14.19 -10.48
C PHE A 303 10.54 -15.68 -10.23
N ASP A 304 9.26 -16.08 -10.14
CA ASP A 304 8.82 -17.47 -10.05
C ASP A 304 9.24 -18.31 -11.28
N GLU A 305 9.01 -19.60 -11.22
CA GLU A 305 9.39 -20.53 -12.30
C GLU A 305 8.66 -20.22 -13.61
N GLU A 306 7.37 -19.83 -13.56
CA GLU A 306 6.55 -19.54 -14.75
C GLU A 306 7.03 -18.25 -15.43
N ALA A 307 7.18 -17.17 -14.69
CA ALA A 307 7.68 -15.90 -15.23
C ALA A 307 9.14 -16.04 -15.71
N SER A 308 9.99 -16.77 -14.97
CA SER A 308 11.36 -17.06 -15.36
C SER A 308 11.45 -17.89 -16.65
N ALA A 309 10.51 -18.82 -16.89
CA ALA A 309 10.44 -19.55 -18.15
C ALA A 309 10.13 -18.63 -19.34
N LEU A 310 9.26 -17.63 -19.16
CA LEU A 310 9.01 -16.61 -20.18
C LEU A 310 10.27 -15.77 -20.46
N VAL A 311 10.95 -15.33 -19.41
CA VAL A 311 12.19 -14.54 -19.52
C VAL A 311 13.27 -15.31 -20.28
N LYS A 312 13.45 -16.61 -20.01
CA LYS A 312 14.38 -17.48 -20.74
C LYS A 312 14.04 -17.62 -22.24
N GLN A 313 12.77 -17.45 -22.60
CA GLN A 313 12.31 -17.42 -24.00
C GLN A 313 12.44 -16.03 -24.64
N GLY A 314 12.97 -15.04 -23.94
CA GLY A 314 13.07 -13.66 -24.41
C GLY A 314 11.76 -12.88 -24.33
N ILE A 315 10.78 -13.39 -23.59
CA ILE A 315 9.47 -12.75 -23.38
C ILE A 315 9.49 -12.00 -22.05
N ASN A 316 9.21 -10.69 -22.10
CA ASN A 316 9.04 -9.91 -20.87
C ASN A 316 7.64 -10.19 -20.27
N PRO A 317 7.54 -10.67 -19.00
CA PRO A 317 6.27 -11.07 -18.41
C PRO A 317 5.29 -9.91 -18.14
N ILE A 318 5.77 -8.68 -18.04
CA ILE A 318 4.98 -7.49 -17.66
C ILE A 318 5.05 -6.36 -18.69
N SER A 319 5.59 -6.65 -19.90
CA SER A 319 5.63 -5.69 -21.00
C SER A 319 5.04 -6.30 -22.27
N PHE A 320 4.31 -5.50 -23.04
CA PHE A 320 3.61 -5.93 -24.23
C PHE A 320 3.31 -4.74 -25.16
N PRO A 321 3.03 -4.97 -26.45
CA PRO A 321 2.63 -3.90 -27.38
C PRO A 321 1.37 -3.18 -26.90
N GLY A 322 1.41 -1.84 -26.89
CA GLY A 322 0.31 -1.00 -26.41
C GLY A 322 0.37 -0.64 -24.93
N LEU A 323 1.36 -1.13 -24.17
CA LEU A 323 1.64 -0.61 -22.82
C LEU A 323 2.23 0.80 -22.92
N ARG A 324 1.67 1.74 -22.17
CA ARG A 324 2.06 3.14 -22.07
C ARG A 324 2.27 3.50 -20.60
N THR A 325 3.30 4.26 -20.32
CA THR A 325 3.56 4.81 -18.99
C THR A 325 3.36 6.32 -19.02
N SER A 326 2.86 6.88 -17.91
CA SER A 326 2.67 8.31 -17.73
C SER A 326 3.33 8.77 -16.45
N VAL A 327 4.27 9.71 -16.56
CA VAL A 327 5.03 10.25 -15.44
C VAL A 327 4.63 11.71 -15.17
N SER A 328 4.46 12.52 -16.20
CA SER A 328 4.09 13.92 -16.04
C SER A 328 2.58 14.13 -15.83
N SER A 329 2.21 15.29 -15.26
CA SER A 329 0.81 15.66 -15.07
C SER A 329 0.09 15.92 -16.41
N ASP A 330 0.80 16.38 -17.42
CA ASP A 330 0.21 16.66 -18.74
C ASP A 330 -0.09 15.35 -19.49
N GLU A 331 0.79 14.35 -19.40
CA GLU A 331 0.53 13.01 -19.92
C GLU A 331 -0.69 12.39 -19.25
N SER A 332 -0.79 12.48 -17.90
CA SER A 332 -1.93 11.99 -17.12
C SER A 332 -3.24 12.65 -17.56
N ARG A 333 -3.24 13.97 -17.78
CA ARG A 333 -4.41 14.70 -18.29
C ARG A 333 -4.80 14.21 -19.69
N ALA A 334 -3.84 14.03 -20.58
CA ALA A 334 -4.09 13.59 -21.96
C ALA A 334 -4.82 12.24 -22.02
N ILE A 335 -4.56 11.33 -21.07
CA ILE A 335 -5.28 10.04 -20.97
C ILE A 335 -6.79 10.25 -20.87
N ASN A 336 -7.24 11.21 -20.04
CA ASN A 336 -8.66 11.48 -19.81
C ASN A 336 -9.36 12.16 -20.99
N PHE A 337 -8.62 12.88 -21.85
CA PHE A 337 -9.17 13.51 -23.06
C PHE A 337 -9.15 12.61 -24.30
N ASN A 338 -8.40 11.51 -24.26
CA ASN A 338 -8.42 10.52 -25.34
C ASN A 338 -9.70 9.67 -25.22
N THR A 339 -10.55 9.71 -26.24
CA THR A 339 -11.86 9.03 -26.27
C THR A 339 -11.78 7.56 -26.67
N THR A 340 -10.63 7.08 -27.19
CA THR A 340 -10.45 5.67 -27.54
C THR A 340 -10.53 4.80 -26.27
N PRO A 341 -11.32 3.71 -26.28
CA PRO A 341 -11.38 2.77 -25.16
C PRO A 341 -9.99 2.23 -24.78
N LYS A 342 -9.69 2.24 -23.47
CA LYS A 342 -8.39 1.85 -22.93
C LYS A 342 -8.49 1.30 -21.52
N VAL A 343 -7.44 0.61 -21.08
CA VAL A 343 -7.26 0.21 -19.68
C VAL A 343 -6.38 1.25 -18.99
N ILE A 344 -6.74 1.68 -17.78
CA ILE A 344 -5.99 2.64 -16.97
C ILE A 344 -5.71 2.02 -15.60
N LEU A 345 -4.44 1.75 -15.31
CA LEU A 345 -3.94 1.34 -14.01
C LEU A 345 -3.40 2.57 -13.28
N SER A 346 -3.92 2.89 -12.11
CA SER A 346 -3.50 4.10 -11.38
C SER A 346 -3.58 3.92 -9.87
N ALA A 347 -2.62 4.47 -9.14
CA ALA A 347 -2.62 4.50 -7.69
C ALA A 347 -3.44 5.70 -7.15
N SER A 348 -4.04 5.57 -5.97
CA SER A 348 -3.96 4.50 -4.97
C SER A 348 -5.02 3.43 -5.19
N GLY A 349 -4.77 2.22 -4.66
CA GLY A 349 -5.68 1.08 -4.79
C GLY A 349 -7.02 1.24 -4.05
N MET A 350 -7.10 2.10 -3.01
CA MET A 350 -8.32 2.39 -2.24
C MET A 350 -9.00 3.71 -2.66
N CYS A 351 -8.50 4.39 -3.69
CA CYS A 351 -9.05 5.61 -4.27
C CYS A 351 -8.99 6.87 -3.39
N ASP A 352 -8.28 6.87 -2.27
CA ASP A 352 -8.26 8.00 -1.34
C ASP A 352 -7.29 9.10 -1.75
N ALA A 353 -6.25 8.77 -2.49
CA ALA A 353 -5.21 9.69 -2.95
C ALA A 353 -4.78 9.36 -4.39
N GLY A 354 -3.90 10.19 -4.94
CA GLY A 354 -3.24 9.93 -6.21
C GLY A 354 -4.08 10.26 -7.45
N ARG A 355 -3.48 9.93 -8.60
CA ARG A 355 -4.05 10.24 -9.93
C ARG A 355 -5.33 9.48 -10.24
N ILE A 356 -5.55 8.33 -9.60
CA ILE A 356 -6.78 7.56 -9.72
C ILE A 356 -8.04 8.42 -9.50
N LYS A 357 -8.00 9.39 -8.59
CA LYS A 357 -9.15 10.28 -8.33
C LYS A 357 -9.53 11.12 -9.54
N HIS A 358 -8.55 11.52 -10.36
CA HIS A 358 -8.82 12.22 -11.62
C HIS A 358 -9.47 11.28 -12.63
N HIS A 359 -8.97 10.05 -12.78
CA HIS A 359 -9.58 9.06 -13.66
C HIS A 359 -10.99 8.70 -13.23
N LEU A 360 -11.25 8.55 -11.92
CA LEU A 360 -12.58 8.32 -11.37
C LEU A 360 -13.51 9.50 -11.68
N LYS A 361 -13.08 10.75 -11.50
CA LYS A 361 -13.86 11.94 -11.86
C LYS A 361 -14.32 11.91 -13.33
N HIS A 362 -13.47 11.46 -14.24
CA HIS A 362 -13.77 11.41 -15.67
C HIS A 362 -14.56 10.17 -16.11
N ASN A 363 -14.59 9.10 -15.32
CA ASN A 363 -15.19 7.81 -15.73
C ASN A 363 -16.40 7.37 -14.91
N LEU A 364 -16.57 7.80 -13.64
CA LEU A 364 -17.66 7.35 -12.77
C LEU A 364 -19.06 7.68 -13.31
N TRP A 365 -19.23 8.84 -13.91
CA TRP A 365 -20.53 9.29 -14.47
C TRP A 365 -20.84 8.69 -15.86
N ARG A 366 -19.88 7.98 -16.47
CA ARG A 366 -20.00 7.38 -17.80
C ARG A 366 -20.51 5.94 -17.69
N PRO A 367 -21.74 5.62 -18.12
CA PRO A 367 -22.28 4.27 -18.04
C PRO A 367 -21.54 3.25 -18.94
N GLU A 368 -20.76 3.73 -19.92
CA GLU A 368 -19.95 2.88 -20.78
C GLU A 368 -18.71 2.35 -20.05
N SER A 369 -18.18 3.11 -19.07
CA SER A 369 -16.93 2.78 -18.38
C SER A 369 -17.14 1.75 -17.27
N SER A 370 -16.07 1.04 -16.92
CA SER A 370 -16.03 0.13 -15.77
C SER A 370 -14.89 0.51 -14.82
N ILE A 371 -15.18 0.47 -13.51
CA ILE A 371 -14.18 0.58 -12.45
C ILE A 371 -13.97 -0.82 -11.87
N VAL A 372 -12.75 -1.33 -11.91
CA VAL A 372 -12.43 -2.71 -11.52
C VAL A 372 -11.53 -2.72 -10.31
N PHE A 373 -12.07 -3.10 -9.17
CA PHE A 373 -11.31 -3.27 -7.95
C PHE A 373 -10.59 -4.64 -7.94
N VAL A 374 -9.31 -4.61 -7.63
CA VAL A 374 -8.41 -5.77 -7.66
C VAL A 374 -7.76 -6.03 -6.29
N GLY A 375 -8.35 -5.54 -5.23
CA GLY A 375 -7.85 -5.70 -3.86
C GLY A 375 -8.85 -5.22 -2.83
N TYR A 376 -8.56 -5.54 -1.56
CA TYR A 376 -9.39 -5.15 -0.42
C TYR A 376 -9.60 -3.63 -0.36
N GLN A 377 -10.80 -3.24 0.05
CA GLN A 377 -11.18 -1.84 0.25
C GLN A 377 -11.55 -1.62 1.71
N ALA A 378 -10.74 -0.86 2.43
CA ALA A 378 -10.92 -0.60 3.85
C ALA A 378 -12.17 0.27 4.12
N GLU A 379 -12.78 0.11 5.28
CA GLU A 379 -13.90 0.93 5.71
C GLU A 379 -13.54 2.42 5.73
N GLY A 380 -14.47 3.25 5.27
CA GLY A 380 -14.29 4.70 5.19
C GLY A 380 -13.54 5.19 3.97
N THR A 381 -13.04 4.30 3.09
CA THR A 381 -12.38 4.68 1.84
C THR A 381 -13.39 4.92 0.72
N LEU A 382 -12.98 5.72 -0.29
CA LEU A 382 -13.79 5.95 -1.47
C LEU A 382 -14.04 4.64 -2.24
N GLY A 383 -13.03 3.78 -2.36
CA GLY A 383 -13.18 2.49 -3.03
C GLY A 383 -14.22 1.60 -2.36
N ARG A 384 -14.26 1.58 -1.01
CA ARG A 384 -15.28 0.85 -0.25
C ARG A 384 -16.68 1.41 -0.50
N ALA A 385 -16.86 2.72 -0.46
CA ALA A 385 -18.15 3.35 -0.74
C ALA A 385 -18.67 3.02 -2.14
N LEU A 386 -17.79 2.97 -3.16
CA LEU A 386 -18.16 2.58 -4.52
C LEU A 386 -18.60 1.11 -4.60
N LEU A 387 -17.88 0.19 -3.93
CA LEU A 387 -18.27 -1.23 -3.87
C LEU A 387 -19.60 -1.45 -3.14
N GLU A 388 -19.90 -0.66 -2.13
CA GLU A 388 -21.18 -0.69 -1.40
C GLU A 388 -22.34 -0.04 -2.18
N GLY A 389 -22.07 0.46 -3.39
CA GLY A 389 -23.10 0.94 -4.31
C GLY A 389 -23.47 2.41 -4.11
N ALA A 390 -22.54 3.24 -3.64
CA ALA A 390 -22.73 4.69 -3.57
C ALA A 390 -23.20 5.23 -4.94
N LYS A 391 -24.28 6.01 -4.94
CA LYS A 391 -24.83 6.61 -6.16
C LYS A 391 -24.20 7.95 -6.49
N HIS A 392 -23.64 8.62 -5.50
CA HIS A 392 -22.92 9.88 -5.62
C HIS A 392 -21.68 9.84 -4.74
N VAL A 393 -20.58 10.40 -5.24
CA VAL A 393 -19.35 10.57 -4.49
C VAL A 393 -18.79 11.97 -4.70
N ARG A 394 -18.08 12.50 -3.71
CA ARG A 394 -17.49 13.83 -3.81
C ARG A 394 -16.01 13.76 -4.16
N LEU A 395 -15.64 14.27 -5.34
CA LEU A 395 -14.25 14.33 -5.82
C LEU A 395 -13.85 15.78 -6.12
N PHE A 396 -12.76 16.24 -5.54
CA PHE A 396 -12.24 17.62 -5.72
C PHE A 396 -13.29 18.72 -5.46
N GLY A 397 -14.24 18.45 -4.54
CA GLY A 397 -15.31 19.38 -4.22
C GLY A 397 -16.56 19.28 -5.10
N GLU A 398 -16.51 18.49 -6.17
CA GLU A 398 -17.63 18.23 -7.06
C GLU A 398 -18.40 16.96 -6.66
N ASP A 399 -19.71 16.97 -6.82
CA ASP A 399 -20.58 15.81 -6.62
C ASP A 399 -20.68 15.04 -7.95
N ILE A 400 -20.21 13.79 -7.95
CA ILE A 400 -20.15 12.94 -9.15
C ILE A 400 -21.15 11.81 -9.00
N GLU A 401 -22.08 11.71 -9.95
CA GLU A 401 -23.00 10.57 -10.06
C GLU A 401 -22.24 9.31 -10.47
N VAL A 402 -22.51 8.18 -9.81
CA VAL A 402 -21.90 6.88 -10.13
C VAL A 402 -22.83 6.12 -11.07
N ARG A 403 -22.49 6.09 -12.35
CA ARG A 403 -23.22 5.41 -13.44
C ARG A 403 -22.40 4.31 -14.09
N SER A 404 -21.08 4.34 -13.90
CA SER A 404 -20.18 3.32 -14.41
C SER A 404 -20.45 1.96 -13.77
N ASP A 405 -20.05 0.89 -14.47
CA ASP A 405 -20.08 -0.48 -13.95
C ASP A 405 -19.00 -0.65 -12.88
N ILE A 406 -19.39 -0.97 -11.66
CA ILE A 406 -18.45 -1.21 -10.54
C ILE A 406 -18.25 -2.71 -10.39
N CYS A 407 -17.06 -3.19 -10.64
CA CYS A 407 -16.69 -4.60 -10.62
C CYS A 407 -15.63 -4.86 -9.55
N MET A 408 -15.66 -6.05 -8.96
CA MET A 408 -14.59 -6.58 -8.13
C MET A 408 -14.10 -7.90 -8.72
N LEU A 409 -12.79 -8.04 -8.84
CA LEU A 409 -12.15 -9.33 -9.12
C LEU A 409 -11.75 -9.95 -7.76
N PRO A 410 -12.47 -10.98 -7.29
CA PRO A 410 -12.26 -11.56 -5.96
C PRO A 410 -11.00 -12.42 -5.92
N GLY A 411 -10.42 -12.57 -4.72
CA GLY A 411 -9.40 -13.58 -4.43
C GLY A 411 -7.96 -13.17 -4.73
N ILE A 412 -7.70 -11.96 -5.21
CA ILE A 412 -6.32 -11.46 -5.35
C ILE A 412 -5.91 -10.79 -4.03
N SER A 413 -5.24 -11.53 -3.16
CA SER A 413 -4.63 -11.03 -1.94
C SER A 413 -3.13 -11.28 -1.94
N GLY A 414 -2.34 -10.29 -1.51
CA GLY A 414 -0.90 -10.46 -1.29
C GLY A 414 -0.58 -11.32 -0.07
N HIS A 415 -1.49 -11.40 0.92
CA HIS A 415 -1.28 -12.19 2.14
C HIS A 415 -1.91 -13.57 2.03
N ALA A 416 -1.33 -14.51 2.74
CA ALA A 416 -1.92 -15.83 2.98
C ALA A 416 -3.26 -15.70 3.72
N ASP A 417 -4.19 -16.55 3.39
CA ASP A 417 -5.41 -16.74 4.18
C ASP A 417 -5.16 -17.58 5.45
N ASN A 418 -6.19 -17.79 6.24
CA ASN A 418 -6.07 -18.55 7.46
C ASN A 418 -5.56 -19.98 7.24
N ALA A 419 -5.87 -20.62 6.12
CA ALA A 419 -5.38 -21.97 5.79
C ALA A 419 -3.90 -21.93 5.38
N GLY A 420 -3.48 -20.89 4.65
CA GLY A 420 -2.09 -20.64 4.29
C GLY A 420 -1.23 -20.38 5.53
N LEU A 421 -1.69 -19.51 6.42
CA LEU A 421 -1.00 -19.23 7.71
C LEU A 421 -0.84 -20.50 8.56
N ILE A 422 -1.91 -21.31 8.67
CA ILE A 422 -1.85 -22.61 9.39
C ILE A 422 -0.89 -23.58 8.69
N ARG A 423 -0.86 -23.60 7.36
CA ARG A 423 0.07 -24.45 6.60
C ARG A 423 1.52 -24.03 6.85
N TRP A 424 1.77 -22.73 6.87
CA TRP A 424 3.09 -22.18 7.13
C TRP A 424 3.61 -22.56 8.52
N ILE A 425 2.83 -22.39 9.59
CA ILE A 425 3.27 -22.75 10.95
C ILE A 425 3.37 -24.28 11.15
N ARG A 426 2.55 -25.07 10.45
CA ARG A 426 2.61 -26.54 10.50
C ARG A 426 3.81 -27.14 9.79
N SER A 427 4.55 -26.35 8.99
CA SER A 427 5.76 -26.86 8.35
C SER A 427 6.91 -27.09 9.34
N LEU A 428 6.83 -26.49 10.52
CA LEU A 428 7.84 -26.69 11.53
C LEU A 428 7.88 -28.15 12.00
N GLU A 429 9.06 -28.77 11.95
CA GLU A 429 9.31 -30.14 12.38
C GLU A 429 9.27 -30.29 13.92
N ASN A 430 9.47 -29.19 14.64
CA ASN A 430 9.38 -29.13 16.10
C ASN A 430 8.25 -28.22 16.57
N THR A 431 7.77 -28.44 17.78
CA THR A 431 6.84 -27.53 18.44
C THR A 431 7.60 -26.34 19.02
N PRO A 432 7.36 -25.10 18.57
CA PRO A 432 8.00 -23.93 19.15
C PRO A 432 7.59 -23.74 20.61
N ALA A 433 8.52 -23.23 21.42
CA ALA A 433 8.24 -22.92 22.82
C ALA A 433 7.12 -21.87 22.96
N ARG A 434 7.04 -20.94 21.98
CA ARG A 434 5.96 -19.96 21.91
C ARG A 434 5.80 -19.40 20.48
N VAL A 435 4.53 -19.08 20.12
CA VAL A 435 4.15 -18.35 18.91
C VAL A 435 3.54 -17.03 19.33
N PHE A 436 4.11 -15.93 18.88
CA PHE A 436 3.55 -14.59 19.04
C PHE A 436 2.78 -14.21 17.78
N VAL A 437 1.54 -13.79 17.94
CA VAL A 437 0.64 -13.40 16.85
C VAL A 437 0.57 -11.88 16.80
N THR A 438 0.95 -11.32 15.67
CA THR A 438 1.03 -9.86 15.44
C THR A 438 0.43 -9.53 14.09
N HIS A 439 0.50 -8.27 13.65
CA HIS A 439 0.10 -7.81 12.32
C HIS A 439 -1.30 -8.31 11.92
N GLY A 440 -2.30 -7.89 12.69
CA GLY A 440 -3.71 -8.22 12.47
C GLY A 440 -4.60 -7.35 13.35
N GLU A 441 -5.83 -7.13 12.90
CA GLU A 441 -6.83 -6.46 13.71
C GLU A 441 -7.03 -7.19 15.04
N ALA A 442 -7.34 -6.46 16.10
CA ALA A 442 -7.40 -7.02 17.47
C ALA A 442 -8.22 -8.32 17.56
N GLN A 443 -9.43 -8.32 16.98
CA GLN A 443 -10.29 -9.49 16.99
C GLN A 443 -9.69 -10.66 16.19
N THR A 444 -9.10 -10.36 15.04
CA THR A 444 -8.48 -11.37 14.16
C THR A 444 -7.27 -12.00 14.84
N ALA A 445 -6.40 -11.20 15.47
CA ALA A 445 -5.24 -11.67 16.21
C ALA A 445 -5.65 -12.61 17.38
N ASP A 446 -6.67 -12.21 18.14
CA ASP A 446 -7.19 -13.03 19.25
C ASP A 446 -7.81 -14.35 18.75
N LEU A 447 -8.62 -14.30 17.68
CA LEU A 447 -9.22 -15.50 17.09
C LEU A 447 -8.15 -16.44 16.52
N PHE A 448 -7.15 -15.91 15.85
CA PHE A 448 -6.07 -16.72 15.29
C PHE A 448 -5.20 -17.33 16.40
N THR A 449 -4.89 -16.56 17.44
CA THR A 449 -4.19 -17.06 18.63
C THR A 449 -4.96 -18.23 19.27
N ALA A 450 -6.26 -18.08 19.49
CA ALA A 450 -7.10 -19.15 20.02
C ALA A 450 -7.14 -20.37 19.11
N ARG A 451 -7.13 -20.17 17.79
CA ARG A 451 -7.10 -21.24 16.81
C ARG A 451 -5.79 -22.02 16.84
N LEU A 452 -4.64 -21.34 16.90
CA LEU A 452 -3.31 -21.97 17.04
C LEU A 452 -3.25 -22.83 18.31
N HIS A 453 -3.82 -22.35 19.41
CA HIS A 453 -3.87 -23.10 20.65
C HIS A 453 -4.80 -24.33 20.55
N ASN A 454 -6.05 -24.14 20.12
CA ASN A 454 -7.07 -25.16 20.16
C ASN A 454 -6.89 -26.25 19.08
N GLU A 455 -6.47 -25.87 17.86
CA GLU A 455 -6.34 -26.81 16.73
C GLU A 455 -4.96 -27.46 16.65
N LEU A 456 -3.90 -26.74 17.09
CA LEU A 456 -2.51 -27.20 16.94
C LEU A 456 -1.81 -27.46 18.26
N GLY A 457 -2.43 -27.14 19.40
CA GLY A 457 -1.81 -27.28 20.72
C GLY A 457 -0.62 -26.36 20.95
N LEU A 458 -0.47 -25.30 20.15
CA LEU A 458 0.65 -24.38 20.26
C LEU A 458 0.47 -23.41 21.43
N ASN A 459 1.57 -23.07 22.08
CA ASN A 459 1.59 -22.03 23.10
C ASN A 459 1.66 -20.66 22.42
N SER A 460 0.49 -20.12 22.06
CA SER A 460 0.32 -18.90 21.29
C SER A 460 -0.11 -17.72 22.15
N TYR A 461 0.31 -16.50 21.78
CA TYR A 461 -0.01 -15.27 22.51
C TYR A 461 -0.01 -14.06 21.55
N ALA A 462 -1.01 -13.20 21.64
CA ALA A 462 -1.06 -11.92 20.94
C ALA A 462 -0.60 -10.80 21.89
N PRO A 463 0.59 -10.22 21.69
CA PRO A 463 1.12 -9.18 22.56
C PRO A 463 0.49 -7.81 22.26
N TYR A 464 0.32 -6.99 23.31
CA TYR A 464 0.12 -5.54 23.15
C TYR A 464 1.45 -4.82 23.11
N SER A 465 1.45 -3.64 22.50
CA SER A 465 2.64 -2.78 22.39
C SER A 465 3.24 -2.47 23.76
N GLY A 466 4.55 -2.66 23.90
CA GLY A 466 5.29 -2.54 25.17
C GLY A 466 5.50 -3.87 25.89
N THR A 467 4.94 -5.00 25.43
CA THR A 467 5.20 -6.33 25.99
C THR A 467 6.68 -6.71 25.81
N ILE A 468 7.33 -7.19 26.87
CA ILE A 468 8.73 -7.61 26.91
C ILE A 468 8.84 -9.07 27.26
N PHE A 469 9.57 -9.84 26.47
CA PHE A 469 9.75 -11.28 26.62
C PHE A 469 11.24 -11.66 26.65
N ASP A 470 11.65 -12.44 27.67
CA ASP A 470 13.00 -13.02 27.77
C ASP A 470 13.06 -14.36 27.01
N LEU A 471 13.68 -14.34 25.83
CA LEU A 471 13.80 -15.50 24.95
C LEU A 471 14.69 -16.61 25.58
N ALA A 472 15.69 -16.25 26.39
CA ALA A 472 16.56 -17.24 27.03
C ALA A 472 15.82 -18.02 28.11
N LYS A 473 15.00 -17.34 28.92
CA LYS A 473 14.27 -17.92 30.05
C LYS A 473 12.87 -18.40 29.69
N ASN A 474 12.33 -18.04 28.53
CA ASN A 474 10.95 -18.32 28.11
C ASN A 474 9.90 -17.75 29.05
N VAL A 475 10.06 -16.51 29.51
CA VAL A 475 9.15 -15.81 30.42
C VAL A 475 8.88 -14.38 29.97
N PHE A 476 7.71 -13.87 30.34
CA PHE A 476 7.45 -12.42 30.19
C PHE A 476 8.17 -11.67 31.32
N ASP A 477 9.00 -10.68 30.92
CA ASP A 477 9.51 -9.68 31.86
C ASP A 477 8.42 -8.65 32.15
N TYR A 478 7.59 -8.34 31.13
CA TYR A 478 6.46 -7.43 31.26
C TYR A 478 5.38 -7.76 30.23
N GLU A 479 4.15 -7.92 30.69
CA GLU A 479 2.97 -8.05 29.82
C GLU A 479 2.23 -6.72 29.77
N ALA A 480 2.28 -6.05 28.61
CA ALA A 480 1.59 -4.78 28.43
C ALA A 480 0.07 -4.97 28.39
N LYS A 481 -0.64 -3.97 28.89
CA LYS A 481 -2.11 -3.91 28.79
C LYS A 481 -2.52 -3.00 27.63
N PRO A 482 -3.68 -3.27 26.98
CA PRO A 482 -4.19 -2.39 25.96
C PRO A 482 -4.41 -0.98 26.49
N VAL A 483 -3.87 0.01 25.80
CA VAL A 483 -4.13 1.42 26.06
C VAL A 483 -4.90 1.98 24.86
N PRO A 484 -6.25 2.09 24.93
CA PRO A 484 -7.02 2.60 23.80
C PRO A 484 -6.62 4.03 23.47
N VAL A 485 -6.51 4.34 22.18
CA VAL A 485 -6.34 5.73 21.72
C VAL A 485 -7.59 6.49 22.13
N LYS A 486 -7.41 7.57 22.92
CA LYS A 486 -8.51 8.46 23.26
C LYS A 486 -9.02 9.09 21.98
N LYS A 487 -10.28 8.84 21.61
CA LYS A 487 -10.95 9.60 20.57
C LYS A 487 -10.88 11.06 21.02
N GLU A 488 -10.10 11.89 20.33
CA GLU A 488 -10.30 13.32 20.40
C GLU A 488 -11.76 13.54 20.00
N GLU A 489 -12.59 13.96 20.96
CA GLU A 489 -13.85 14.58 20.63
C GLU A 489 -13.48 15.81 19.81
N THR A 490 -13.48 15.67 18.48
CA THR A 490 -13.57 16.84 17.62
C THR A 490 -14.74 17.61 18.18
N GLU A 491 -14.46 18.78 18.77
CA GLU A 491 -15.46 19.74 19.20
C GLU A 491 -16.44 19.93 18.04
N LYS A 492 -17.49 19.09 18.05
CA LYS A 492 -18.71 19.45 17.37
C LYS A 492 -19.22 20.64 18.13
N ALA A 493 -19.01 21.82 17.56
CA ALA A 493 -19.67 23.02 17.99
C ALA A 493 -21.10 22.63 18.42
N GLN A 494 -21.40 22.91 19.69
CA GLN A 494 -22.71 22.72 20.28
C GLN A 494 -23.75 23.39 19.40
N ASP A 495 -24.51 22.59 18.73
CA ASP A 495 -25.82 22.99 18.25
C ASP A 495 -26.80 21.82 18.52
N SER A 496 -27.23 21.75 19.78
CA SER A 496 -28.26 20.87 20.26
C SER A 496 -29.63 21.53 20.06
N ALA A 497 -30.19 21.36 18.87
CA ALA A 497 -31.61 21.56 18.64
C ALA A 497 -32.19 20.33 17.90
N PRO A 498 -33.43 19.89 18.21
CA PRO A 498 -33.95 18.60 17.75
C PRO A 498 -34.13 18.59 16.23
N LYS A 499 -33.61 17.53 15.59
CA LYS A 499 -33.76 17.27 14.16
C LYS A 499 -35.23 17.13 13.78
N LYS A 500 -35.82 18.19 13.23
CA LYS A 500 -36.91 18.09 12.28
C LYS A 500 -36.29 17.86 10.89
N GLU A 501 -36.74 16.83 10.18
CA GLU A 501 -36.43 16.63 8.79
C GLU A 501 -36.69 17.91 7.99
N ARG A 502 -35.61 18.56 7.56
CA ARG A 502 -35.67 19.60 6.54
C ARG A 502 -34.88 19.10 5.34
N ARG A 503 -35.54 18.90 4.24
CA ARG A 503 -34.98 19.01 2.90
C ARG A 503 -34.31 20.40 2.84
N GLU A 504 -32.99 20.48 2.93
CA GLU A 504 -32.27 21.70 2.62
C GLU A 504 -32.19 21.85 1.11
N GLU A 505 -33.06 22.70 0.56
CA GLU A 505 -32.81 23.35 -0.72
C GLU A 505 -31.53 24.18 -0.56
N TYR A 506 -30.50 23.81 -1.31
CA TYR A 506 -29.23 24.54 -1.40
C TYR A 506 -29.55 25.93 -1.98
N LYS A 507 -29.67 26.94 -1.13
CA LYS A 507 -29.72 28.35 -1.57
C LYS A 507 -28.32 28.72 -2.07
N LEU A 508 -28.15 28.75 -3.39
CA LEU A 508 -26.99 29.35 -4.05
C LEU A 508 -26.75 30.75 -3.48
N SER A 509 -25.49 31.14 -3.24
CA SER A 509 -25.20 32.46 -2.70
C SER A 509 -25.70 33.55 -3.66
N LYS A 510 -26.19 34.68 -3.15
CA LYS A 510 -26.69 35.78 -3.97
C LYS A 510 -25.65 36.21 -5.03
N THR A 511 -24.39 36.25 -4.68
CA THR A 511 -23.28 36.60 -5.57
C THR A 511 -23.08 35.56 -6.70
N TYR A 512 -23.30 34.28 -6.39
CA TYR A 512 -23.23 33.23 -7.42
C TYR A 512 -24.41 33.32 -8.39
N MET A 513 -25.61 33.66 -7.90
CA MET A 513 -26.78 33.88 -8.77
C MET A 513 -26.56 35.09 -9.68
N GLU A 514 -25.98 36.17 -9.18
CA GLU A 514 -25.59 37.34 -9.98
C GLU A 514 -24.59 36.95 -11.10
N LEU A 515 -23.63 36.05 -10.80
CA LEU A 515 -22.70 35.54 -11.81
C LEU A 515 -23.38 34.68 -12.87
N VAL A 516 -24.33 33.82 -12.47
CA VAL A 516 -25.13 32.99 -13.40
C VAL A 516 -25.98 33.88 -14.29
N GLU A 517 -26.63 34.92 -13.77
CA GLU A 517 -27.40 35.90 -14.54
C GLU A 517 -26.53 36.64 -15.55
N ALA A 518 -25.32 37.05 -15.16
CA ALA A 518 -24.35 37.67 -16.07
C ALA A 518 -23.92 36.71 -17.20
N GLY A 519 -23.73 35.43 -16.88
CA GLY A 519 -23.43 34.38 -17.87
C GLY A 519 -24.58 34.16 -18.85
N GLN A 520 -25.82 34.13 -18.35
CA GLN A 520 -27.00 34.00 -19.21
C GLN A 520 -27.16 35.22 -20.13
N HIS A 521 -26.97 36.43 -19.61
CA HIS A 521 -27.00 37.65 -20.44
C HIS A 521 -25.93 37.63 -21.53
N LEU A 522 -24.73 37.10 -21.24
CA LEU A 522 -23.68 36.93 -22.24
C LEU A 522 -24.09 35.98 -23.37
N LEU A 523 -24.77 34.86 -23.04
CA LEU A 523 -25.31 33.93 -24.04
C LEU A 523 -26.37 34.58 -24.91
N ASP A 524 -27.24 35.41 -24.34
CA ASP A 524 -28.25 36.17 -25.10
C ASP A 524 -27.58 37.16 -26.07
N VAL A 525 -26.53 37.85 -25.63
CA VAL A 525 -25.74 38.76 -26.47
C VAL A 525 -25.05 38.00 -27.61
N ILE A 526 -24.53 36.79 -27.38
CA ILE A 526 -23.96 35.94 -28.41
C ILE A 526 -25.05 35.59 -29.43
N GLY A 527 -26.25 35.19 -28.99
CA GLY A 527 -27.37 34.91 -29.89
C GLY A 527 -27.81 36.11 -30.75
N HIS A 528 -27.84 37.31 -30.16
CA HIS A 528 -28.17 38.53 -30.91
C HIS A 528 -27.14 38.91 -31.97
N ASN A 529 -25.93 38.39 -31.88
CA ASN A 529 -24.85 38.64 -32.86
C ASN A 529 -24.74 37.54 -33.93
N GLU A 530 -25.70 36.59 -33.97
CA GLU A 530 -25.77 35.58 -35.02
C GLU A 530 -25.89 36.27 -36.41
N GLY A 531 -24.95 35.99 -37.30
CA GLY A 531 -24.86 36.64 -38.60
C GLY A 531 -24.05 37.94 -38.65
N GLY A 532 -23.44 38.36 -37.55
CA GLY A 532 -22.52 39.51 -37.49
C GLY A 532 -21.25 39.34 -38.36
N ALA A 533 -20.53 40.45 -38.59
CA ALA A 533 -19.31 40.41 -39.39
C ALA A 533 -18.23 39.51 -38.73
N ASN A 534 -17.63 38.61 -39.50
CA ASN A 534 -16.66 37.62 -39.00
C ASN A 534 -15.47 38.25 -38.24
N LYS A 535 -15.10 39.49 -38.49
CA LYS A 535 -14.05 40.21 -37.78
C LYS A 535 -14.48 40.56 -36.36
N ASP A 536 -15.72 41.02 -36.19
CA ASP A 536 -16.27 41.47 -34.93
C ASP A 536 -16.58 40.24 -34.04
N LEU A 537 -17.11 39.16 -34.62
CA LEU A 537 -17.33 37.89 -33.94
C LEU A 537 -16.03 37.28 -33.43
N ARG A 538 -14.93 37.34 -34.18
CA ARG A 538 -13.59 36.88 -33.73
C ARG A 538 -13.06 37.71 -32.59
N SER A 539 -13.23 39.04 -32.63
CA SER A 539 -12.81 39.92 -31.53
C SER A 539 -13.59 39.62 -30.25
N PHE A 540 -14.91 39.46 -30.36
CA PHE A 540 -15.79 39.13 -29.24
C PHE A 540 -15.46 37.77 -28.62
N ALA A 541 -15.25 36.73 -29.43
CA ALA A 541 -14.82 35.43 -28.98
C ALA A 541 -13.46 35.48 -28.27
N ALA A 542 -12.50 36.28 -28.73
CA ALA A 542 -11.21 36.46 -28.08
C ALA A 542 -11.33 37.13 -26.70
N GLU A 543 -12.25 38.07 -26.53
CA GLU A 543 -12.52 38.71 -25.23
C GLU A 543 -13.15 37.77 -24.23
N ILE A 544 -14.10 36.94 -24.66
CA ILE A 544 -14.75 35.91 -23.83
C ILE A 544 -13.71 34.90 -23.37
N ASN A 545 -12.87 34.38 -24.30
CA ASN A 545 -11.83 33.42 -23.94
C ASN A 545 -10.83 34.02 -22.94
N LYS A 546 -10.40 35.26 -23.14
CA LYS A 546 -9.50 35.97 -22.25
C LYS A 546 -10.13 36.17 -20.84
N LEU A 547 -11.45 36.35 -20.76
CA LEU A 547 -12.18 36.45 -19.51
C LEU A 547 -12.23 35.07 -18.83
N ALA A 548 -12.58 34.02 -19.58
CA ALA A 548 -12.63 32.64 -19.10
C ALA A 548 -11.27 32.20 -18.55
N ASP A 549 -10.19 32.37 -19.32
CA ASP A 549 -8.81 32.03 -18.92
C ASP A 549 -8.36 32.73 -17.61
N ARG A 550 -8.87 33.95 -17.36
CA ARG A 550 -8.54 34.69 -16.14
C ARG A 550 -9.20 34.11 -14.90
N TRP A 551 -10.36 33.50 -15.03
CA TRP A 551 -11.19 33.04 -13.92
C TRP A 551 -11.30 31.52 -13.82
N ASP A 552 -10.77 30.80 -14.81
CA ASP A 552 -10.61 29.34 -14.76
C ASP A 552 -9.46 29.00 -13.77
N ARG A 553 -9.84 28.58 -12.54
CA ARG A 553 -8.90 28.32 -11.42
C ARG A 553 -8.94 26.87 -11.01
#